data_9b179da2c1b9ad9e607bb11e21ccbb6b
#
_entry.id   9b179da2c1b9ad9e607bb11e21ccbb6b
#
_cell.length_a   1.000
_cell.length_b   1.000
_cell.length_c   1.000
_cell.angle_alpha   90.00
_cell.angle_beta   90.00
_cell.angle_gamma   90.00
#
_symmetry.space_group_name_H-M   'P 1'
#
loop_
_entity.id
_entity.type
_entity.pdbx_description
1 polymer ?
#
loop_
_entity_poly.entity_id
_entity_poly.type
_entity_poly.pdbx_seq_one_letter_code
_entity_poly.pdbx_strand_id
1 'polypeptide(L)'
;GPESSGKTTLFNELKTLSGFNFISEYSRTYIDKINRPYQYNDILEIAKFYVKEIETARINKRSLISDTDLLTLLIWCEYKYDKCHSFIKESLTKNPPDLYLVCSPNIPWEYDPQRENPNNRVELFDIYLKKINELGIDFEIIEGNNSKRLIQAKNILQNIHL
;
A
#
# COMPACT_ATOMS: atom_id res chain seq x y z
N GLY A 1 0.11 4.52 -2.99
CA GLY A 1 -0.55 5.79 -3.34
C GLY A 1 -1.56 6.25 -2.30
N PRO A 2 -2.03 7.53 -2.34
CA PRO A 2 -2.89 8.13 -1.32
C PRO A 2 -4.29 7.50 -1.26
N GLU A 3 -5.10 7.97 -0.30
CA GLU A 3 -6.51 7.59 -0.16
C GLU A 3 -7.30 7.94 -1.44
N SER A 4 -8.36 7.18 -1.71
CA SER A 4 -9.23 7.40 -2.90
C SER A 4 -8.46 7.51 -4.22
N SER A 5 -7.35 6.77 -4.37
CA SER A 5 -6.57 6.69 -5.62
C SER A 5 -6.86 5.43 -6.44
N GLY A 6 -7.86 4.63 -6.04
CA GLY A 6 -8.28 3.43 -6.77
C GLY A 6 -7.43 2.17 -6.52
N LYS A 7 -6.58 2.15 -5.47
CA LYS A 7 -5.75 0.97 -5.11
C LYS A 7 -6.56 -0.31 -4.96
N THR A 8 -7.56 -0.28 -4.08
CA THR A 8 -8.39 -1.46 -3.77
C THR A 8 -9.18 -1.93 -4.98
N THR A 9 -9.65 -1.02 -5.84
CA THR A 9 -10.31 -1.37 -7.10
C THR A 9 -9.35 -2.14 -8.00
N LEU A 10 -8.16 -1.59 -8.27
CA LEU A 10 -7.13 -2.24 -9.06
C LEU A 10 -6.71 -3.58 -8.45
N PHE A 11 -6.46 -3.62 -7.14
CA PHE A 11 -6.08 -4.84 -6.43
C PHE A 11 -7.13 -5.96 -6.59
N ASN A 12 -8.41 -5.64 -6.48
CA ASN A 12 -9.47 -6.63 -6.65
C ASN A 12 -9.55 -7.18 -8.08
N GLU A 13 -9.29 -6.34 -9.09
CA GLU A 13 -9.21 -6.78 -10.48
C GLU A 13 -7.97 -7.66 -10.74
N LEU A 14 -6.85 -7.38 -10.06
CA LEU A 14 -5.62 -8.18 -10.15
C LEU A 14 -5.75 -9.56 -9.48
N LYS A 15 -6.69 -9.77 -8.56
CA LYS A 15 -6.94 -11.09 -7.93
C LYS A 15 -7.28 -12.19 -8.93
N THR A 16 -7.62 -11.83 -10.16
CA THR A 16 -7.86 -12.79 -11.24
C THR A 16 -6.56 -13.41 -11.82
N LEU A 17 -5.39 -12.83 -11.47
CA LEU A 17 -4.10 -13.34 -11.94
C LEU A 17 -3.70 -14.59 -11.15
N SER A 18 -3.29 -15.63 -11.87
CA SER A 18 -2.68 -16.81 -11.27
C SER A 18 -1.22 -16.58 -10.90
N GLY A 19 -0.70 -17.34 -9.95
CA GLY A 19 0.70 -17.27 -9.55
C GLY A 19 1.03 -16.31 -8.42
N PHE A 20 0.07 -15.49 -8.00
CA PHE A 20 0.23 -14.54 -6.90
C PHE A 20 -0.61 -14.91 -5.67
N ASN A 21 -0.10 -14.56 -4.50
CA ASN A 21 -0.89 -14.43 -3.28
C ASN A 21 -1.28 -12.96 -3.08
N PHE A 22 -2.33 -12.73 -2.33
CA PHE A 22 -2.91 -11.40 -2.18
C PHE A 22 -3.14 -11.07 -0.71
N ILE A 23 -2.62 -9.92 -0.27
CA ILE A 23 -2.94 -9.33 1.05
C ILE A 23 -3.86 -8.14 0.82
N SER A 24 -5.11 -8.26 1.29
CA SER A 24 -6.07 -7.15 1.28
C SER A 24 -5.70 -6.08 2.32
N GLU A 25 -6.26 -4.88 2.19
CA GLU A 25 -6.08 -3.78 3.14
C GLU A 25 -6.56 -4.17 4.55
N TYR A 26 -5.63 -4.65 5.38
CA TYR A 26 -5.92 -5.11 6.74
C TYR A 26 -6.27 -3.95 7.69
N SER A 27 -5.71 -2.76 7.47
CA SER A 27 -5.95 -1.58 8.29
C SER A 27 -7.45 -1.28 8.45
N ARG A 28 -8.21 -1.40 7.36
CA ARG A 28 -9.67 -1.21 7.38
C ARG A 28 -10.36 -2.21 8.32
N THR A 29 -10.04 -3.49 8.17
CA THR A 29 -10.60 -4.56 9.01
C THR A 29 -10.22 -4.38 10.48
N TYR A 30 -8.99 -3.92 10.76
CA TYR A 30 -8.51 -3.68 12.11
C TYR A 30 -9.27 -2.51 12.76
N ILE A 31 -9.39 -1.38 12.05
CA ILE A 31 -10.07 -0.18 12.54
C ILE A 31 -11.56 -0.47 12.83
N ASP A 32 -12.24 -1.22 11.96
CA ASP A 32 -13.63 -1.63 12.20
C ASP A 32 -13.79 -2.47 13.45
N LYS A 33 -12.81 -3.33 13.78
CA LYS A 33 -12.87 -4.22 14.95
C LYS A 33 -12.64 -3.51 16.28
N ILE A 34 -11.79 -2.50 16.32
CA ILE A 34 -11.45 -1.84 17.60
C ILE A 34 -12.59 -0.98 18.16
N ASN A 35 -13.58 -0.63 17.35
CA ASN A 35 -14.79 0.13 17.74
C ASN A 35 -14.49 1.40 18.57
N ARG A 36 -13.39 2.08 18.28
CA ARG A 36 -12.93 3.35 18.81
C ARG A 36 -12.04 4.05 17.81
N PRO A 37 -11.78 5.36 17.92
CA PRO A 37 -10.76 6.01 17.12
C PRO A 37 -9.40 5.31 17.28
N TYR A 38 -8.73 5.03 16.16
CA TYR A 38 -7.40 4.42 16.18
C TYR A 38 -6.36 5.39 16.74
N GLN A 39 -5.33 4.84 17.32
CA GLN A 39 -4.21 5.55 17.94
C GLN A 39 -2.88 5.15 17.31
N TYR A 40 -1.81 5.85 17.65
CA TYR A 40 -0.47 5.60 17.14
C TYR A 40 -0.03 4.12 17.27
N ASN A 41 -0.30 3.49 18.40
CA ASN A 41 0.06 2.09 18.63
C ASN A 41 -0.77 1.09 17.81
N ASP A 42 -1.97 1.46 17.35
CA ASP A 42 -2.76 0.60 16.48
C ASP A 42 -2.08 0.40 15.12
N ILE A 43 -1.35 1.43 14.63
CA ILE A 43 -0.59 1.32 13.39
C ILE A 43 0.56 0.29 13.54
N LEU A 44 1.16 0.18 14.73
CA LEU A 44 2.15 -0.85 15.01
C LEU A 44 1.55 -2.27 14.94
N GLU A 45 0.35 -2.46 15.48
CA GLU A 45 -0.33 -3.77 15.42
C GLU A 45 -0.70 -4.14 13.97
N ILE A 46 -1.14 -3.17 13.18
CA ILE A 46 -1.38 -3.35 11.75
C ILE A 46 -0.07 -3.74 11.03
N ALA A 47 1.05 -3.08 11.36
CA ALA A 47 2.34 -3.39 10.77
C ALA A 47 2.82 -4.82 11.08
N LYS A 48 2.63 -5.29 12.31
CA LYS A 48 2.97 -6.67 12.69
C LYS A 48 2.23 -7.71 11.85
N PHE A 49 0.98 -7.45 11.50
CA PHE A 49 0.22 -8.31 10.58
C PHE A 49 0.90 -8.38 9.21
N TYR A 50 1.23 -7.22 8.58
CA TYR A 50 1.86 -7.21 7.27
C TYR A 50 3.22 -7.91 7.27
N VAL A 51 4.04 -7.69 8.29
CA VAL A 51 5.35 -8.37 8.43
C VAL A 51 5.16 -9.89 8.45
N LYS A 52 4.22 -10.40 9.25
CA LYS A 52 3.93 -11.84 9.32
C LYS A 52 3.50 -12.42 7.96
N GLU A 53 2.63 -11.72 7.23
CA GLU A 53 2.17 -12.18 5.92
C GLU A 53 3.30 -12.19 4.87
N ILE A 54 4.14 -11.13 4.86
CA ILE A 54 5.31 -11.03 3.98
C ILE A 54 6.30 -12.16 4.28
N GLU A 55 6.64 -12.40 5.56
CA GLU A 55 7.54 -13.46 5.95
C GLU A 55 6.99 -14.85 5.58
N THR A 56 5.68 -15.05 5.75
CA THR A 56 5.01 -16.30 5.36
C THR A 56 5.09 -16.53 3.84
N ALA A 57 4.86 -15.49 3.04
CA ALA A 57 4.98 -15.58 1.59
C ALA A 57 6.42 -15.92 1.15
N ARG A 58 7.42 -15.29 1.78
CA ARG A 58 8.85 -15.54 1.51
C ARG A 58 9.26 -16.98 1.84
N ILE A 59 8.87 -17.49 3.01
CA ILE A 59 9.16 -18.86 3.41
C ILE A 59 8.58 -19.85 2.39
N ASN A 60 7.39 -19.58 1.90
CA ASN A 60 6.69 -20.41 0.93
C ASN A 60 7.14 -20.15 -0.53
N LYS A 61 8.10 -19.23 -0.77
CA LYS A 61 8.58 -18.83 -2.10
C LYS A 61 7.42 -18.43 -3.03
N ARG A 62 6.51 -17.61 -2.54
CA ARG A 62 5.32 -17.20 -3.27
C ARG A 62 5.39 -15.71 -3.58
N SER A 63 5.10 -15.36 -4.82
CA SER A 63 4.91 -13.97 -5.24
C SER A 63 3.70 -13.37 -4.56
N LEU A 64 3.81 -12.10 -4.13
CA LEU A 64 2.83 -11.44 -3.29
C LEU A 64 2.44 -10.09 -3.86
N ILE A 65 1.14 -9.83 -3.96
CA ILE A 65 0.58 -8.49 -4.23
C ILE A 65 -0.17 -8.03 -2.98
N SER A 66 0.17 -6.85 -2.48
CA SER A 66 -0.47 -6.27 -1.29
C SER A 66 -1.20 -4.97 -1.62
N ASP A 67 -2.48 -4.86 -1.18
CA ASP A 67 -3.19 -3.58 -1.13
C ASP A 67 -2.85 -2.90 0.20
N THR A 68 -1.93 -1.96 0.17
CA THR A 68 -1.30 -1.36 1.33
C THR A 68 -0.14 -2.20 1.89
N ASP A 69 0.84 -1.51 2.44
CA ASP A 69 2.07 -2.10 2.97
C ASP A 69 2.71 -1.26 4.07
N LEU A 70 3.95 -1.63 4.47
CA LEU A 70 4.71 -0.95 5.52
C LEU A 70 5.07 0.51 5.14
N LEU A 71 5.28 0.84 3.86
CA LEU A 71 5.52 2.22 3.44
C LEU A 71 4.31 3.11 3.69
N THR A 72 3.12 2.62 3.41
CA THR A 72 1.87 3.34 3.69
C THR A 72 1.74 3.61 5.19
N LEU A 73 2.05 2.62 6.04
CA LEU A 73 2.00 2.78 7.49
C LEU A 73 3.08 3.75 8.01
N LEU A 74 4.28 3.74 7.40
CA LEU A 74 5.33 4.70 7.70
C LEU A 74 4.87 6.13 7.40
N ILE A 75 4.35 6.37 6.18
CA ILE A 75 3.84 7.68 5.77
C ILE A 75 2.70 8.11 6.69
N TRP A 76 1.77 7.21 7.00
CA TRP A 76 0.66 7.48 7.91
C TRP A 76 1.14 7.89 9.31
N CYS A 77 2.11 7.18 9.87
CA CYS A 77 2.72 7.53 11.15
C CYS A 77 3.39 8.92 11.11
N GLU A 78 4.22 9.19 10.10
CA GLU A 78 4.94 10.44 9.99
C GLU A 78 4.01 11.61 9.70
N TYR A 79 3.04 11.46 8.79
CA TYR A 79 2.12 12.51 8.39
C TYR A 79 1.15 12.93 9.51
N LYS A 80 0.66 11.98 10.31
CA LYS A 80 -0.33 12.24 11.37
C LYS A 80 0.29 12.51 12.74
N TYR A 81 1.44 11.90 13.04
CA TYR A 81 2.01 11.91 14.40
C TYR A 81 3.43 12.47 14.48
N ASP A 82 4.00 12.96 13.37
CA ASP A 82 5.40 13.44 13.25
C ASP A 82 6.46 12.44 13.75
N LYS A 83 6.12 11.16 13.81
CA LYS A 83 7.00 10.09 14.26
C LYS A 83 6.55 8.75 13.69
N CYS A 84 7.47 7.78 13.65
CA CYS A 84 7.16 6.41 13.25
C CYS A 84 7.86 5.42 14.17
N HIS A 85 7.21 4.28 14.44
CA HIS A 85 7.80 3.17 15.19
C HIS A 85 9.03 2.63 14.46
N SER A 86 10.14 2.41 15.21
CA SER A 86 11.36 1.81 14.65
C SER A 86 11.08 0.47 13.98
N PHE A 87 10.20 -0.34 14.57
CA PHE A 87 9.76 -1.61 14.01
C PHE A 87 9.27 -1.49 12.55
N ILE A 88 8.47 -0.46 12.21
CA ILE A 88 7.97 -0.25 10.85
C ILE A 88 9.12 0.08 9.90
N LYS A 89 10.01 1.01 10.31
CA LYS A 89 11.17 1.43 9.51
C LYS A 89 12.14 0.28 9.25
N GLU A 90 12.50 -0.45 10.30
CA GLU A 90 13.40 -1.59 10.24
C GLU A 90 12.80 -2.73 9.40
N SER A 91 11.51 -3.02 9.59
CA SER A 91 10.83 -4.07 8.83
C SER A 91 10.71 -3.75 7.35
N LEU A 92 10.46 -2.50 6.98
CA LEU A 92 10.44 -2.06 5.58
C LEU A 92 11.83 -2.19 4.93
N THR A 93 12.89 -1.78 5.64
CA THR A 93 14.26 -1.92 5.16
C THR A 93 14.68 -3.39 5.02
N LYS A 94 14.25 -4.24 5.94
CA LYS A 94 14.58 -5.67 5.96
C LYS A 94 13.78 -6.48 4.94
N ASN A 95 12.58 -6.03 4.62
CA ASN A 95 11.64 -6.68 3.72
C ASN A 95 11.10 -5.71 2.66
N PRO A 96 11.97 -5.09 1.84
CA PRO A 96 11.50 -4.19 0.79
C PRO A 96 10.70 -4.99 -0.25
N PRO A 97 9.64 -4.41 -0.86
CA PRO A 97 9.02 -5.00 -2.04
C PRO A 97 9.97 -4.86 -3.25
N ASP A 98 9.77 -5.71 -4.25
CA ASP A 98 10.53 -5.65 -5.50
C ASP A 98 10.08 -4.48 -6.37
N LEU A 99 8.79 -4.10 -6.30
CA LEU A 99 8.20 -3.03 -7.09
C LEU A 99 7.00 -2.38 -6.39
N TYR A 100 6.87 -1.07 -6.53
CA TYR A 100 5.65 -0.34 -6.19
C TYR A 100 4.82 0.01 -7.43
N LEU A 101 3.53 -0.33 -7.43
CA LEU A 101 2.54 0.23 -8.34
C LEU A 101 1.84 1.41 -7.64
N VAL A 102 2.27 2.63 -7.96
CA VAL A 102 1.80 3.84 -7.25
C VAL A 102 0.59 4.42 -7.97
N CYS A 103 -0.61 4.19 -7.42
CA CYS A 103 -1.84 4.73 -8.01
C CYS A 103 -1.91 6.25 -7.87
N SER A 104 -1.96 6.94 -9.02
CA SER A 104 -2.12 8.39 -9.09
C SER A 104 -3.51 8.83 -8.56
N PRO A 105 -3.61 9.96 -7.82
CA PRO A 105 -4.87 10.49 -7.32
C PRO A 105 -5.70 11.27 -8.35
N ASN A 106 -5.41 11.12 -9.66
CA ASN A 106 -6.08 11.83 -10.76
C ASN A 106 -7.50 11.30 -11.10
N ILE A 107 -8.17 10.71 -10.10
CA ILE A 107 -9.57 10.28 -10.15
C ILE A 107 -10.39 11.03 -9.11
N PRO A 108 -11.73 11.14 -9.27
CA PRO A 108 -12.58 11.80 -8.30
C PRO A 108 -12.41 11.25 -6.88
N TRP A 109 -12.58 12.13 -5.89
CA TRP A 109 -12.66 11.70 -4.50
C TRP A 109 -13.97 10.97 -4.25
N GLU A 110 -13.88 9.84 -3.57
CA GLU A 110 -15.04 9.11 -3.05
C GLU A 110 -15.03 9.19 -1.52
N TYR A 111 -16.12 9.64 -0.95
CA TYR A 111 -16.27 9.69 0.50
C TYR A 111 -16.22 8.30 1.14
N ASP A 112 -15.52 8.21 2.25
CA ASP A 112 -15.44 7.02 3.08
C ASP A 112 -15.11 7.49 4.52
N PRO A 113 -15.79 6.98 5.56
CA PRO A 113 -15.60 7.46 6.93
C PRO A 113 -14.19 7.22 7.50
N GLN A 114 -13.41 6.31 6.90
CA GLN A 114 -12.02 6.04 7.30
C GLN A 114 -10.99 6.83 6.49
N ARG A 115 -11.41 7.73 5.59
CA ARG A 115 -10.51 8.59 4.81
C ARG A 115 -10.44 9.98 5.42
N GLU A 116 -9.22 10.44 5.69
CA GLU A 116 -8.97 11.68 6.44
C GLU A 116 -8.45 12.84 5.57
N ASN A 117 -7.97 12.58 4.34
CA ASN A 117 -7.18 13.54 3.55
C ASN A 117 -7.80 13.88 2.18
N PRO A 118 -9.02 14.42 2.11
CA PRO A 118 -9.69 14.70 0.83
C PRO A 118 -8.96 15.74 -0.02
N ASN A 119 -8.29 16.72 0.60
CA ASN A 119 -7.65 17.85 -0.07
C ASN A 119 -6.14 17.69 -0.26
N ASN A 120 -5.51 16.71 0.40
CA ASN A 120 -4.06 16.58 0.46
C ASN A 120 -3.53 15.39 -0.38
N ARG A 121 -4.37 14.85 -1.28
CA ARG A 121 -4.01 13.67 -2.07
C ARG A 121 -2.78 13.85 -2.96
N VAL A 122 -2.62 15.03 -3.55
CA VAL A 122 -1.46 15.33 -4.39
C VAL A 122 -0.19 15.41 -3.54
N GLU A 123 -0.24 16.15 -2.43
CA GLU A 123 0.86 16.23 -1.46
C GLU A 123 1.28 14.83 -0.97
N LEU A 124 0.31 14.01 -0.55
CA LEU A 124 0.57 12.63 -0.14
C LEU A 124 1.19 11.80 -1.26
N PHE A 125 0.74 11.98 -2.50
CA PHE A 125 1.30 11.27 -3.65
C PHE A 125 2.78 11.63 -3.84
N ASP A 126 3.14 12.90 -3.74
CA ASP A 126 4.53 13.37 -3.82
C ASP A 126 5.38 12.80 -2.67
N ILE A 127 4.80 12.70 -1.47
CA ILE A 127 5.47 12.05 -0.32
C ILE A 127 5.74 10.57 -0.62
N TYR A 128 4.78 9.83 -1.21
CA TYR A 128 5.01 8.44 -1.63
C TYR A 128 6.18 8.33 -2.60
N LEU A 129 6.19 9.12 -3.67
CA LEU A 129 7.24 9.09 -4.68
C LEU A 129 8.61 9.41 -4.08
N LYS A 130 8.67 10.46 -3.24
CA LYS A 130 9.90 10.84 -2.53
C LYS A 130 10.43 9.69 -1.66
N LYS A 131 9.57 9.10 -0.83
CA LYS A 131 9.96 8.00 0.07
C LYS A 131 10.42 6.75 -0.69
N ILE A 132 9.75 6.38 -1.78
CA ILE A 132 10.14 5.24 -2.61
C ILE A 132 11.53 5.49 -3.23
N ASN A 133 11.78 6.69 -3.76
CA ASN A 133 13.09 7.07 -4.28
C ASN A 133 14.18 7.04 -3.19
N GLU A 134 13.89 7.54 -1.98
CA GLU A 134 14.82 7.50 -0.85
C GLU A 134 15.19 6.05 -0.43
N LEU A 135 14.25 5.12 -0.60
CA LEU A 135 14.46 3.70 -0.33
C LEU A 135 15.19 2.96 -1.48
N GLY A 136 15.32 3.60 -2.65
CA GLY A 136 15.94 2.98 -3.82
C GLY A 136 15.15 1.80 -4.38
N ILE A 137 13.81 1.82 -4.25
CA ILE A 137 12.91 0.76 -4.72
C ILE A 137 12.31 1.19 -6.06
N ASP A 138 12.22 0.28 -7.00
CA ASP A 138 11.58 0.54 -8.29
C ASP A 138 10.09 0.80 -8.13
N PHE A 139 9.55 1.68 -8.98
CA PHE A 139 8.11 1.97 -9.00
C PHE A 139 7.61 2.35 -10.38
N GLU A 140 6.31 2.10 -10.58
CA GLU A 140 5.57 2.52 -11.75
C GLU A 140 4.33 3.30 -11.34
N ILE A 141 4.05 4.41 -12.02
CA ILE A 141 2.86 5.22 -11.76
C ILE A 141 1.69 4.65 -12.57
N ILE A 142 0.62 4.30 -11.86
CA ILE A 142 -0.60 3.79 -12.45
C ILE A 142 -1.65 4.90 -12.53
N GLU A 143 -2.07 5.24 -13.76
CA GLU A 143 -2.98 6.37 -13.99
C GLU A 143 -4.03 6.11 -15.08
N GLY A 144 -4.99 7.02 -15.19
CA GLY A 144 -6.11 6.91 -16.12
C GLY A 144 -7.35 6.27 -15.49
N ASN A 145 -8.30 5.82 -16.31
CA ASN A 145 -9.48 5.11 -15.86
C ASN A 145 -9.17 3.66 -15.46
N ASN A 146 -10.12 2.98 -14.82
CA ASN A 146 -9.93 1.62 -14.29
C ASN A 146 -9.40 0.64 -15.35
N SER A 147 -9.94 0.64 -16.56
CA SER A 147 -9.49 -0.27 -17.62
C SER A 147 -8.03 -0.02 -18.04
N LYS A 148 -7.62 1.25 -18.17
CA LYS A 148 -6.23 1.60 -18.47
C LYS A 148 -5.29 1.17 -17.36
N ARG A 149 -5.65 1.44 -16.10
CA ARG A 149 -4.88 1.05 -14.91
C ARG A 149 -4.67 -0.45 -14.83
N LEU A 150 -5.72 -1.24 -15.09
CA LEU A 150 -5.62 -2.69 -15.10
C LEU A 150 -4.68 -3.20 -16.19
N ILE A 151 -4.77 -2.64 -17.42
CA ILE A 151 -3.90 -3.01 -18.53
C ILE A 151 -2.43 -2.67 -18.20
N GLN A 152 -2.17 -1.46 -17.68
CA GLN A 152 -0.83 -1.06 -17.26
C GLN A 152 -0.27 -2.03 -16.22
N ALA A 153 -1.01 -2.28 -15.14
CA ALA A 153 -0.55 -3.15 -14.07
C ALA A 153 -0.29 -4.59 -14.55
N LYS A 154 -1.17 -5.15 -15.39
CA LYS A 154 -0.97 -6.49 -15.96
C LYS A 154 0.29 -6.57 -16.84
N ASN A 155 0.52 -5.59 -17.71
CA ASN A 155 1.71 -5.55 -18.57
C ASN A 155 3.00 -5.47 -17.73
N ILE A 156 3.01 -4.63 -16.68
CA ILE A 156 4.15 -4.52 -15.78
C ILE A 156 4.41 -5.86 -15.08
N LEU A 157 3.39 -6.46 -14.48
CA LEU A 157 3.51 -7.73 -13.74
C LEU A 157 3.93 -8.90 -14.62
N GLN A 158 3.56 -8.91 -15.91
CA GLN A 158 4.00 -9.93 -16.87
C GLN A 158 5.48 -9.80 -17.26
N ASN A 159 6.03 -8.59 -17.19
CA ASN A 159 7.43 -8.32 -17.52
C ASN A 159 8.38 -8.48 -16.33
N ILE A 160 7.86 -8.58 -15.13
CA ILE A 160 8.65 -8.96 -13.95
C ILE A 160 8.89 -10.47 -14.06
N HIS A 161 10.14 -10.85 -14.38
CA HIS A 161 10.56 -12.24 -14.32
C HIS A 161 10.57 -12.68 -12.84
N LEU A 162 9.48 -13.26 -12.40
CA LEU A 162 9.31 -13.85 -11.08
C LEU A 162 9.94 -15.25 -11.02
#